data_878c555ebb0e05596a5ad2f74f655460
#
_entry.id   878c555ebb0e05596a5ad2f74f655460
#
_cell.length_a   1.000
_cell.length_b   1.000
_cell.length_c   1.000
_cell.angle_alpha   90.00
_cell.angle_beta   90.00
_cell.angle_gamma   90.00
#
_symmetry.space_group_name_H-M   'P 1'
#
loop_
_entity.id
_entity.type
_entity.pdbx_description
1 polymer ?
#
loop_
_entity_poly.entity_id
_entity_poly.type
_entity_poly.pdbx_seq_one_letter_code
_entity_poly.pdbx_strand_id
1 'polypeptide(L)'
;MLNPLPFPVHEYKLLYLRVKIESDKYYTDLGNVNVIAVDMYDGKVAATPDSAMKLMRGANMERMTAIVQGAIKYAGNKAAIYSVGWCFGGMWSLQTAILAGPQAKGSVMYYGRPETNMDKLKSIQCDIIGFFGNLDQSPSPTMVNDFEKNMKEAGKNLSVNRYQAGHGFANPSNPSYNAAAKEDAYAKAIAFLKAH
;
A
#
# COMPACT_ATOMS: atom_id res chain seq x y z
N MET A 1 -27.22 13.03 3.43
CA MET A 1 -26.77 13.60 2.13
C MET A 1 -25.37 14.13 2.35
N LEU A 2 -24.35 13.44 1.81
CA LEU A 2 -22.96 13.92 1.83
C LEU A 2 -22.82 14.96 0.73
N ASN A 3 -22.38 16.17 1.08
CA ASN A 3 -22.10 17.22 0.11
C ASN A 3 -21.09 16.72 -0.92
N PRO A 4 -21.30 16.95 -2.22
CA PRO A 4 -20.27 16.69 -3.21
C PRO A 4 -19.07 17.59 -2.95
N LEU A 5 -17.87 17.02 -3.03
CA LEU A 5 -16.61 17.75 -2.87
C LEU A 5 -16.53 18.92 -3.89
N PRO A 6 -16.08 20.11 -3.50
CA PRO A 6 -16.16 21.34 -4.29
C PRO A 6 -15.10 21.48 -5.41
N PHE A 7 -14.43 20.39 -5.80
CA PHE A 7 -13.36 20.43 -6.81
C PHE A 7 -13.69 19.61 -8.04
N PRO A 8 -13.33 20.08 -9.25
CA PRO A 8 -13.50 19.31 -10.46
C PRO A 8 -12.71 18.00 -10.37
N VAL A 9 -13.40 16.89 -10.59
CA VAL A 9 -12.91 15.52 -10.50
C VAL A 9 -11.96 15.25 -11.67
N HIS A 10 -10.72 15.75 -11.61
CA HIS A 10 -9.73 15.47 -12.64
C HIS A 10 -8.56 14.66 -12.12
N GLU A 11 -8.52 13.74 -11.43
CA GLU A 11 -7.45 12.83 -11.00
C GLU A 11 -7.50 12.50 -9.51
N TYR A 12 -8.09 11.36 -9.19
CA TYR A 12 -7.90 10.74 -7.88
C TYR A 12 -6.63 9.88 -7.92
N LYS A 13 -5.67 10.19 -7.09
CA LYS A 13 -4.34 9.56 -7.16
C LYS A 13 -3.91 8.71 -5.99
N LEU A 14 -4.66 8.49 -4.92
CA LEU A 14 -4.14 7.66 -3.83
C LEU A 14 -5.19 6.98 -2.97
N LEU A 15 -5.11 5.66 -2.85
CA LEU A 15 -5.83 4.86 -1.87
C LEU A 15 -4.88 4.51 -0.72
N TYR A 16 -5.16 5.02 0.48
CA TYR A 16 -4.25 4.94 1.63
C TYR A 16 -4.77 3.99 2.72
N LEU A 17 -3.91 3.16 3.24
CA LEU A 17 -4.25 2.10 4.19
C LEU A 17 -3.64 2.29 5.59
N ARG A 18 -3.28 3.52 5.97
CA ARG A 18 -2.85 3.87 7.33
C ARG A 18 -2.85 5.39 7.62
N VAL A 19 -3.28 5.70 8.86
CA VAL A 19 -3.10 6.88 9.73
C VAL A 19 -2.88 8.26 9.08
N LYS A 20 -3.70 9.21 9.54
CA LYS A 20 -3.84 10.62 9.10
C LYS A 20 -2.52 11.38 8.85
N ILE A 21 -1.50 11.20 9.68
CA ILE A 21 -0.23 11.96 9.58
C ILE A 21 0.56 11.61 8.32
N GLU A 22 0.64 10.33 7.95
CA GLU A 22 1.37 9.91 6.74
C GLU A 22 0.59 10.29 5.48
N SER A 23 -0.76 10.22 5.50
CA SER A 23 -1.59 10.64 4.37
C SER A 23 -1.46 12.14 4.09
N ASP A 24 -1.41 12.98 5.13
CA ASP A 24 -1.23 14.43 4.99
C ASP A 24 0.11 14.76 4.33
N LYS A 25 1.17 14.00 4.65
CA LYS A 25 2.49 14.17 4.05
C LYS A 25 2.50 13.79 2.56
N TYR A 26 1.92 12.66 2.19
CA TYR A 26 1.77 12.27 0.78
C TYR A 26 0.91 13.27 0.00
N TYR A 27 -0.20 13.73 0.58
CA TYR A 27 -1.04 14.76 -0.01
C TYR A 27 -0.25 16.04 -0.30
N THR A 28 0.52 16.51 0.68
CA THR A 28 1.33 17.73 0.56
C THR A 28 2.43 17.59 -0.50
N ASP A 29 3.16 16.48 -0.49
CA ASP A 29 4.35 16.31 -1.32
C ASP A 29 4.03 15.90 -2.77
N LEU A 30 2.88 15.27 -3.00
CA LEU A 30 2.43 14.92 -4.35
C LEU A 30 1.72 16.09 -5.06
N GLY A 31 1.03 16.95 -4.31
CA GLY A 31 0.18 17.99 -4.88
C GLY A 31 -0.94 17.42 -5.79
N ASN A 32 -1.98 18.16 -6.05
CA ASN A 32 -3.05 17.80 -7.02
C ASN A 32 -3.57 16.34 -6.97
N VAL A 33 -3.59 15.73 -5.79
CA VAL A 33 -4.11 14.38 -5.56
C VAL A 33 -5.23 14.42 -4.53
N ASN A 34 -6.18 13.50 -4.64
CA ASN A 34 -7.12 13.22 -3.56
C ASN A 34 -6.63 11.99 -2.81
N VAL A 35 -6.63 12.03 -1.49
CA VAL A 35 -6.20 10.93 -0.64
C VAL A 35 -7.40 10.33 0.10
N ILE A 36 -7.56 9.02 -0.01
CA ILE A 36 -8.59 8.27 0.72
C ILE A 36 -7.87 7.36 1.73
N ALA A 37 -8.02 7.66 3.02
CA ALA A 37 -7.61 6.75 4.08
C ALA A 37 -8.73 5.73 4.33
N VAL A 38 -8.48 4.48 3.94
CA VAL A 38 -9.49 3.42 4.01
C VAL A 38 -9.52 2.82 5.41
N ASP A 39 -10.69 2.87 6.06
CA ASP A 39 -10.90 2.19 7.33
C ASP A 39 -11.16 0.70 7.10
N MET A 40 -10.17 -0.12 7.42
CA MET A 40 -10.21 -1.57 7.25
C MET A 40 -10.83 -2.30 8.47
N TYR A 41 -11.15 -1.59 9.55
CA TYR A 41 -11.53 -2.19 10.83
C TYR A 41 -12.87 -1.70 11.39
N ASP A 42 -13.72 -1.10 10.55
CA ASP A 42 -15.06 -0.60 10.92
C ASP A 42 -15.02 0.33 12.16
N GLY A 43 -14.12 1.31 12.16
CA GLY A 43 -13.92 2.30 13.21
C GLY A 43 -13.20 1.79 14.46
N LYS A 44 -12.77 0.52 14.50
CA LYS A 44 -12.06 -0.03 15.65
C LYS A 44 -10.62 0.47 15.67
N VAL A 45 -10.20 1.00 16.80
CA VAL A 45 -8.85 1.51 17.03
C VAL A 45 -8.14 0.63 18.07
N ALA A 46 -6.90 0.24 17.75
CA ALA A 46 -6.06 -0.49 18.68
C ALA A 46 -5.20 0.47 19.50
N ALA A 47 -5.27 0.35 20.82
CA ALA A 47 -4.46 1.15 21.75
C ALA A 47 -3.07 0.54 22.04
N THR A 48 -2.90 -0.77 21.78
CA THR A 48 -1.66 -1.51 22.05
C THR A 48 -1.28 -2.39 20.85
N PRO A 49 0.01 -2.80 20.73
CA PRO A 49 0.44 -3.75 19.70
C PRO A 49 -0.37 -5.05 19.70
N ASP A 50 -0.68 -5.58 20.90
CA ASP A 50 -1.47 -6.81 21.04
C ASP A 50 -2.90 -6.66 20.54
N SER A 51 -3.55 -5.52 20.82
CA SER A 51 -4.89 -5.24 20.30
C SER A 51 -4.87 -5.03 18.79
N ALA A 52 -3.84 -4.40 18.23
CA ALA A 52 -3.64 -4.27 16.80
C ALA A 52 -3.47 -5.64 16.12
N MET A 53 -2.68 -6.53 16.74
CA MET A 53 -2.49 -7.90 16.25
C MET A 53 -3.79 -8.72 16.29
N LYS A 54 -4.61 -8.55 17.33
CA LYS A 54 -5.94 -9.20 17.41
C LYS A 54 -6.88 -8.71 16.31
N LEU A 55 -6.93 -7.39 16.05
CA LEU A 55 -7.73 -6.84 14.95
C LEU A 55 -7.27 -7.38 13.60
N MET A 56 -5.97 -7.42 13.36
CA MET A 56 -5.40 -7.94 12.12
C MET A 56 -5.72 -9.43 11.92
N ARG A 57 -5.53 -10.27 12.97
CA ARG A 57 -5.81 -11.72 12.89
C ARG A 57 -7.29 -12.05 12.77
N GLY A 58 -8.15 -11.22 13.35
CA GLY A 58 -9.61 -11.34 13.25
C GLY A 58 -10.21 -10.71 11.99
N ALA A 59 -9.37 -10.21 11.08
CA ALA A 59 -9.82 -9.54 9.89
C ALA A 59 -10.52 -10.50 8.92
N ASN A 60 -11.72 -10.15 8.51
CA ASN A 60 -12.44 -10.84 7.45
C ASN A 60 -11.97 -10.32 6.09
N MET A 61 -11.29 -11.17 5.31
CA MET A 61 -10.72 -10.81 4.02
C MET A 61 -11.76 -10.40 2.99
N GLU A 62 -12.94 -11.02 2.99
CA GLU A 62 -14.05 -10.66 2.09
C GLU A 62 -14.58 -9.26 2.42
N ARG A 63 -14.77 -8.97 3.73
CA ARG A 63 -15.18 -7.65 4.20
C ARG A 63 -14.17 -6.58 3.80
N MET A 64 -12.87 -6.83 3.98
CA MET A 64 -11.80 -5.91 3.58
C MET A 64 -11.75 -5.71 2.07
N THR A 65 -11.94 -6.78 1.30
CA THR A 65 -12.05 -6.68 -0.17
C THR A 65 -13.22 -5.78 -0.56
N ALA A 66 -14.39 -5.95 0.07
CA ALA A 66 -15.55 -5.10 -0.18
C ALA A 66 -15.33 -3.63 0.19
N ILE A 67 -14.59 -3.36 1.28
CA ILE A 67 -14.19 -2.00 1.67
C ILE A 67 -13.31 -1.36 0.60
N VAL A 68 -12.28 -2.06 0.14
CA VAL A 68 -11.38 -1.56 -0.91
C VAL A 68 -12.13 -1.34 -2.23
N GLN A 69 -12.98 -2.27 -2.63
CA GLN A 69 -13.83 -2.11 -3.82
C GLN A 69 -14.79 -0.92 -3.69
N GLY A 70 -15.34 -0.70 -2.48
CA GLY A 70 -16.14 0.47 -2.16
C GLY A 70 -15.38 1.78 -2.34
N ALA A 71 -14.12 1.83 -1.90
CA ALA A 71 -13.25 2.99 -2.08
C ALA A 71 -12.89 3.23 -3.55
N ILE A 72 -12.59 2.17 -4.31
CA ILE A 72 -12.36 2.26 -5.77
C ILE A 72 -13.60 2.79 -6.47
N LYS A 73 -14.78 2.26 -6.14
CA LYS A 73 -16.06 2.73 -6.69
C LYS A 73 -16.34 4.19 -6.32
N TYR A 74 -16.03 4.60 -5.09
CA TYR A 74 -16.18 5.99 -4.64
C TYR A 74 -15.29 6.95 -5.43
N ALA A 75 -14.06 6.55 -5.75
CA ALA A 75 -13.16 7.32 -6.59
C ALA A 75 -13.70 7.55 -8.02
N GLY A 76 -14.59 6.66 -8.47
CA GLY A 76 -15.21 6.75 -9.80
C GLY A 76 -14.44 6.00 -10.89
N ASN A 77 -15.12 5.66 -11.97
CA ASN A 77 -14.61 4.79 -13.04
C ASN A 77 -13.53 5.40 -13.94
N LYS A 78 -13.30 6.70 -13.82
CA LYS A 78 -12.25 7.45 -14.56
C LYS A 78 -11.04 7.79 -13.70
N ALA A 79 -11.05 7.42 -12.41
CA ALA A 79 -9.97 7.74 -11.52
C ALA A 79 -8.70 6.95 -11.85
N ALA A 80 -7.56 7.64 -11.86
CA ALA A 80 -6.25 7.00 -11.76
C ALA A 80 -6.01 6.64 -10.28
N ILE A 81 -5.79 5.37 -9.99
CA ILE A 81 -5.68 4.87 -8.61
C ILE A 81 -4.24 4.46 -8.33
N TYR A 82 -3.70 5.03 -7.28
CA TYR A 82 -2.44 4.63 -6.68
C TYR A 82 -2.71 4.11 -5.27
N SER A 83 -1.92 3.16 -4.82
CA SER A 83 -2.04 2.63 -3.48
C SER A 83 -0.71 2.69 -2.73
N VAL A 84 -0.79 3.02 -1.44
CA VAL A 84 0.37 3.01 -0.54
C VAL A 84 -0.03 2.30 0.74
N GLY A 85 0.85 1.46 1.28
CA GLY A 85 0.58 0.80 2.54
C GLY A 85 1.81 0.21 3.22
N TRP A 86 1.69 -0.01 4.53
CA TRP A 86 2.74 -0.53 5.40
C TRP A 86 2.28 -1.81 6.10
N CYS A 87 3.15 -2.79 6.24
CA CYS A 87 2.86 -4.04 6.91
C CYS A 87 1.62 -4.72 6.30
N PHE A 88 0.58 -4.96 7.08
CA PHE A 88 -0.71 -5.45 6.59
C PHE A 88 -1.30 -4.53 5.50
N GLY A 89 -1.16 -3.21 5.66
CA GLY A 89 -1.53 -2.24 4.63
C GLY A 89 -0.68 -2.35 3.36
N GLY A 90 0.60 -2.77 3.46
CA GLY A 90 1.44 -3.03 2.29
C GLY A 90 0.94 -4.21 1.46
N MET A 91 0.47 -5.28 2.11
CA MET A 91 -0.24 -6.36 1.43
C MET A 91 -1.51 -5.83 0.74
N TRP A 92 -2.30 -5.02 1.43
CA TRP A 92 -3.53 -4.46 0.87
C TRP A 92 -3.26 -3.42 -0.23
N SER A 93 -2.13 -2.73 -0.22
CA SER A 93 -1.71 -1.89 -1.35
C SER A 93 -1.60 -2.72 -2.64
N LEU A 94 -0.94 -3.88 -2.57
CA LEU A 94 -0.85 -4.81 -3.70
C LEU A 94 -2.23 -5.37 -4.11
N GLN A 95 -3.06 -5.78 -3.13
CA GLN A 95 -4.42 -6.24 -3.42
C GLN A 95 -5.28 -5.15 -4.06
N THR A 96 -5.10 -3.89 -3.65
CA THR A 96 -5.78 -2.74 -4.27
C THR A 96 -5.40 -2.58 -5.73
N ALA A 97 -4.13 -2.71 -6.08
CA ALA A 97 -3.69 -2.67 -7.48
C ALA A 97 -4.32 -3.79 -8.32
N ILE A 98 -4.46 -4.99 -7.74
CA ILE A 98 -5.15 -6.12 -8.39
C ILE A 98 -6.63 -5.81 -8.60
N LEU A 99 -7.32 -5.32 -7.55
CA LEU A 99 -8.76 -5.03 -7.58
C LEU A 99 -9.12 -3.84 -8.46
N ALA A 100 -8.26 -2.83 -8.55
CA ALA A 100 -8.48 -1.65 -9.37
C ALA A 100 -8.29 -1.92 -10.88
N GLY A 101 -7.59 -3.00 -11.25
CA GLY A 101 -7.40 -3.39 -12.64
C GLY A 101 -6.86 -2.25 -13.51
N PRO A 102 -7.55 -1.84 -14.61
CA PRO A 102 -7.08 -0.79 -15.51
C PRO A 102 -6.96 0.60 -14.88
N GLN A 103 -7.64 0.85 -13.76
CA GLN A 103 -7.54 2.10 -13.03
C GLN A 103 -6.26 2.20 -12.18
N ALA A 104 -5.63 1.06 -11.84
CA ALA A 104 -4.38 1.05 -11.11
C ALA A 104 -3.27 1.67 -11.97
N LYS A 105 -2.53 2.64 -11.41
CA LYS A 105 -1.39 3.30 -12.06
C LYS A 105 -0.08 3.06 -11.33
N GLY A 106 -0.12 2.70 -10.05
CA GLY A 106 1.06 2.35 -9.28
C GLY A 106 0.70 1.83 -7.90
N SER A 107 1.54 0.95 -7.34
CA SER A 107 1.37 0.47 -5.98
C SER A 107 2.70 0.53 -5.22
N VAL A 108 2.64 1.08 -4.03
CA VAL A 108 3.78 1.23 -3.11
C VAL A 108 3.54 0.37 -1.89
N MET A 109 4.38 -0.62 -1.68
CA MET A 109 4.26 -1.52 -0.53
C MET A 109 5.51 -1.47 0.36
N TYR A 110 5.31 -1.14 1.64
CA TYR A 110 6.35 -1.22 2.65
C TYR A 110 6.18 -2.50 3.46
N TYR A 111 7.18 -3.35 3.43
CA TYR A 111 7.25 -4.62 4.18
C TYR A 111 5.91 -5.36 4.30
N GLY A 112 5.13 -5.32 3.23
CA GLY A 112 3.88 -6.05 3.10
C GLY A 112 4.11 -7.48 2.66
N ARG A 113 3.25 -8.40 3.11
CA ARG A 113 3.30 -9.79 2.66
C ARG A 113 2.99 -9.87 1.16
N PRO A 114 3.86 -10.49 0.34
CA PRO A 114 3.64 -10.68 -1.09
C PRO A 114 2.44 -11.58 -1.42
N GLU A 115 1.83 -11.34 -2.58
CA GLU A 115 0.90 -12.29 -3.20
C GLU A 115 1.69 -13.44 -3.86
N THR A 116 1.16 -14.65 -3.77
CA THR A 116 1.77 -15.85 -4.33
C THR A 116 0.93 -16.50 -5.43
N ASN A 117 -0.33 -16.11 -5.57
CA ASN A 117 -1.21 -16.61 -6.60
C ASN A 117 -0.85 -16.01 -7.96
N MET A 118 -0.40 -16.85 -8.89
CA MET A 118 0.08 -16.41 -10.20
C MET A 118 -1.00 -15.77 -11.06
N ASP A 119 -2.26 -16.18 -10.95
CA ASP A 119 -3.35 -15.58 -11.74
C ASP A 119 -3.64 -14.16 -11.26
N LYS A 120 -3.59 -13.93 -9.95
CA LYS A 120 -3.68 -12.59 -9.38
C LYS A 120 -2.50 -11.72 -9.79
N LEU A 121 -1.27 -12.24 -9.75
CA LEU A 121 -0.09 -11.50 -10.19
C LEU A 121 -0.19 -11.12 -11.67
N LYS A 122 -0.61 -12.05 -12.53
CA LYS A 122 -0.85 -11.78 -13.97
C LYS A 122 -1.92 -10.72 -14.22
N SER A 123 -2.87 -10.55 -13.32
CA SER A 123 -3.94 -9.55 -13.46
C SER A 123 -3.51 -8.12 -13.12
N ILE A 124 -2.35 -7.92 -12.51
CA ILE A 124 -1.81 -6.57 -12.20
C ILE A 124 -1.62 -5.77 -13.49
N GLN A 125 -2.03 -4.50 -13.50
CA GLN A 125 -1.98 -3.64 -14.67
C GLN A 125 -1.19 -2.33 -14.44
N CYS A 126 -0.38 -2.29 -13.39
CA CYS A 126 0.47 -1.15 -13.06
C CYS A 126 1.83 -1.61 -12.56
N ASP A 127 2.76 -0.70 -12.46
CA ASP A 127 4.05 -0.94 -11.84
C ASP A 127 3.93 -1.00 -10.30
N ILE A 128 4.80 -1.79 -9.70
CA ILE A 128 4.86 -1.97 -8.24
C ILE A 128 6.25 -1.56 -7.75
N ILE A 129 6.30 -0.81 -6.65
CA ILE A 129 7.54 -0.58 -5.90
C ILE A 129 7.39 -1.13 -4.48
N GLY A 130 8.36 -1.93 -4.06
CA GLY A 130 8.40 -2.57 -2.74
C GLY A 130 9.63 -2.16 -1.94
N PHE A 131 9.45 -1.95 -0.64
CA PHE A 131 10.49 -1.61 0.33
C PHE A 131 10.54 -2.66 1.43
N PHE A 132 11.65 -3.40 1.53
CA PHE A 132 11.77 -4.56 2.41
C PHE A 132 13.03 -4.52 3.26
N GLY A 133 12.95 -5.09 4.45
CA GLY A 133 14.08 -5.24 5.35
C GLY A 133 14.78 -6.60 5.18
N ASN A 134 16.10 -6.62 5.09
CA ASN A 134 16.88 -7.87 5.02
C ASN A 134 16.89 -8.64 6.36
N LEU A 135 16.53 -7.97 7.46
CA LEU A 135 16.42 -8.58 8.80
C LEU A 135 14.97 -8.90 9.16
N ASP A 136 14.02 -8.71 8.22
CA ASP A 136 12.61 -9.03 8.43
C ASP A 136 12.39 -10.54 8.35
N GLN A 137 11.56 -11.05 9.23
CA GLN A 137 11.17 -12.47 9.23
C GLN A 137 9.88 -12.72 8.44
N SER A 138 9.05 -11.67 8.26
CA SER A 138 7.80 -11.79 7.52
C SER A 138 7.35 -10.42 6.96
N PRO A 139 7.61 -10.16 5.67
CA PRO A 139 8.18 -11.06 4.66
C PRO A 139 9.70 -11.24 4.83
N SER A 140 10.14 -12.48 4.85
CA SER A 140 11.58 -12.79 4.87
C SER A 140 12.25 -12.46 3.53
N PRO A 141 13.59 -12.31 3.48
CA PRO A 141 14.31 -12.12 2.22
C PRO A 141 13.98 -13.18 1.17
N THR A 142 13.79 -14.44 1.58
CA THR A 142 13.39 -15.53 0.68
C THR A 142 12.01 -15.28 0.07
N MET A 143 11.03 -14.89 0.88
CA MET A 143 9.69 -14.55 0.38
C MET A 143 9.72 -13.39 -0.61
N VAL A 144 10.61 -12.42 -0.40
CA VAL A 144 10.79 -11.29 -1.33
C VAL A 144 11.47 -11.75 -2.62
N ASN A 145 12.45 -12.67 -2.57
CA ASN A 145 13.06 -13.26 -3.76
C ASN A 145 12.04 -14.04 -4.59
N ASP A 146 11.19 -14.83 -3.93
CA ASP A 146 10.11 -15.56 -4.59
C ASP A 146 9.11 -14.61 -5.25
N PHE A 147 8.82 -13.49 -4.60
CA PHE A 147 7.93 -12.46 -5.16
C PHE A 147 8.54 -11.81 -6.41
N GLU A 148 9.82 -11.45 -6.40
CA GLU A 148 10.51 -10.92 -7.59
C GLU A 148 10.47 -11.94 -8.74
N LYS A 149 10.74 -13.21 -8.44
CA LYS A 149 10.66 -14.31 -9.43
C LYS A 149 9.25 -14.42 -10.01
N ASN A 150 8.23 -14.49 -9.16
CA ASN A 150 6.84 -14.66 -9.57
C ASN A 150 6.33 -13.46 -10.38
N MET A 151 6.69 -12.23 -10.01
CA MET A 151 6.35 -11.03 -10.77
C MET A 151 6.99 -11.03 -12.15
N LYS A 152 8.26 -11.42 -12.23
CA LYS A 152 8.96 -11.60 -13.52
C LYS A 152 8.30 -12.68 -14.39
N GLU A 153 7.94 -13.80 -13.80
CA GLU A 153 7.22 -14.90 -14.49
C GLU A 153 5.82 -14.47 -14.96
N ALA A 154 5.15 -13.62 -14.18
CA ALA A 154 3.87 -13.03 -14.54
C ALA A 154 4.00 -11.93 -15.62
N GLY A 155 5.22 -11.53 -16.01
CA GLY A 155 5.46 -10.44 -16.96
C GLY A 155 5.11 -9.06 -16.40
N LYS A 156 5.30 -8.85 -15.07
CA LYS A 156 4.93 -7.63 -14.37
C LYS A 156 6.15 -6.91 -13.81
N ASN A 157 6.09 -5.58 -13.79
CA ASN A 157 7.16 -4.73 -13.28
C ASN A 157 7.10 -4.64 -11.76
N LEU A 158 8.20 -4.98 -11.12
CA LEU A 158 8.40 -4.83 -9.68
C LEU A 158 9.79 -4.24 -9.42
N SER A 159 9.84 -3.10 -8.76
CA SER A 159 11.08 -2.51 -8.24
C SER A 159 11.21 -2.83 -6.75
N VAL A 160 12.21 -3.61 -6.37
CA VAL A 160 12.47 -3.97 -4.97
C VAL A 160 13.63 -3.16 -4.41
N ASN A 161 13.41 -2.50 -3.29
CA ASN A 161 14.40 -1.80 -2.51
C ASN A 161 14.60 -2.53 -1.17
N ARG A 162 15.84 -2.86 -0.86
CA ARG A 162 16.21 -3.64 0.33
C ARG A 162 17.04 -2.81 1.28
N TYR A 163 16.72 -2.91 2.58
CA TYR A 163 17.40 -2.17 3.63
C TYR A 163 17.93 -3.13 4.70
N GLN A 164 19.03 -2.76 5.32
CA GLN A 164 19.57 -3.49 6.48
C GLN A 164 18.78 -3.12 7.73
N ALA A 165 17.51 -3.55 7.76
CA ALA A 165 16.52 -3.20 8.76
C ALA A 165 15.52 -4.34 8.97
N GLY A 166 14.82 -4.32 10.11
CA GLY A 166 13.76 -5.28 10.45
C GLY A 166 12.38 -4.83 9.98
N HIS A 167 11.35 -5.61 10.35
CA HIS A 167 9.96 -5.28 10.07
C HIS A 167 9.56 -3.95 10.69
N GLY A 168 8.84 -3.12 9.93
CA GLY A 168 8.35 -1.84 10.43
C GLY A 168 9.41 -0.73 10.49
N PHE A 169 10.50 -0.85 9.75
CA PHE A 169 11.62 0.11 9.77
C PHE A 169 11.22 1.56 9.46
N ALA A 170 10.13 1.77 8.74
CA ALA A 170 9.63 3.11 8.44
C ALA A 170 8.69 3.68 9.52
N ASN A 171 8.40 2.94 10.60
CA ASN A 171 7.53 3.39 11.67
C ASN A 171 8.35 3.92 12.87
N PRO A 172 8.31 5.24 13.18
CA PRO A 172 9.07 5.81 14.28
C PRO A 172 8.78 5.20 15.67
N SER A 173 7.60 4.60 15.84
CA SER A 173 7.21 3.93 17.11
C SER A 173 7.62 2.46 17.19
N ASN A 174 8.30 1.94 16.16
CA ASN A 174 8.73 0.54 16.11
C ASN A 174 10.19 0.41 16.58
N PRO A 175 10.55 -0.61 17.38
CA PRO A 175 11.94 -0.84 17.78
C PRO A 175 12.92 -1.03 16.62
N SER A 176 12.44 -1.49 15.46
CA SER A 176 13.23 -1.64 14.24
C SER A 176 13.31 -0.36 13.39
N TYR A 177 12.88 0.80 13.93
CA TYR A 177 12.91 2.06 13.19
C TYR A 177 14.31 2.40 12.68
N ASN A 178 14.39 2.74 11.40
CA ASN A 178 15.60 3.18 10.74
C ASN A 178 15.30 4.44 9.93
N ALA A 179 15.73 5.58 10.43
CA ALA A 179 15.43 6.89 9.85
C ALA A 179 15.96 7.01 8.41
N ALA A 180 17.20 6.58 8.17
CA ALA A 180 17.80 6.67 6.84
C ALA A 180 17.06 5.80 5.81
N ALA A 181 16.69 4.56 6.19
CA ALA A 181 15.90 3.68 5.34
C ALA A 181 14.48 4.24 5.08
N LYS A 182 13.86 4.85 6.10
CA LYS A 182 12.55 5.50 5.96
C LYS A 182 12.61 6.65 4.96
N GLU A 183 13.58 7.54 5.10
CA GLU A 183 13.72 8.73 4.25
C GLU A 183 14.01 8.37 2.81
N ASP A 184 14.94 7.43 2.56
CA ASP A 184 15.24 6.94 1.21
C ASP A 184 14.02 6.25 0.57
N ALA A 185 13.34 5.37 1.32
CA ALA A 185 12.13 4.70 0.85
C ALA A 185 11.02 5.70 0.53
N TYR A 186 10.84 6.73 1.37
CA TYR A 186 9.85 7.76 1.14
C TYR A 186 10.16 8.59 -0.12
N ALA A 187 11.41 9.03 -0.29
CA ALA A 187 11.83 9.79 -1.47
C ALA A 187 11.59 8.99 -2.76
N LYS A 188 11.93 7.69 -2.76
CA LYS A 188 11.68 6.79 -3.89
C LYS A 188 10.20 6.57 -4.15
N ALA A 189 9.39 6.43 -3.09
CA ALA A 189 7.94 6.30 -3.23
C ALA A 189 7.31 7.54 -3.87
N ILE A 190 7.70 8.74 -3.43
CA ILE A 190 7.23 10.01 -4.02
C ILE A 190 7.68 10.13 -5.49
N ALA A 191 8.94 9.81 -5.79
CA ALA A 191 9.45 9.83 -7.17
C ALA A 191 8.68 8.86 -8.06
N PHE A 192 8.44 7.64 -7.59
CA PHE A 192 7.63 6.63 -8.28
C PHE A 192 6.22 7.13 -8.56
N LEU A 193 5.52 7.65 -7.55
CA LEU A 193 4.14 8.14 -7.69
C LEU A 193 4.02 9.35 -8.61
N LYS A 194 5.07 10.19 -8.72
CA LYS A 194 5.11 11.32 -9.64
C LYS A 194 5.39 10.92 -11.09
N ALA A 195 6.06 9.79 -11.29
CA ALA A 195 6.44 9.31 -12.62
C ALA A 195 5.33 8.54 -13.35
N HIS A 196 4.31 8.09 -12.63
CA HIS A 196 3.18 7.30 -13.13
C HIS A 196 1.88 8.08 -13.06
#